data_c72b6ec4cd7859272346b25af236790d
#
_entry.id   c72b6ec4cd7859272346b25af236790d
#
_cell.length_a   1.000
_cell.length_b   1.000
_cell.length_c   1.000
_cell.angle_alpha   90.00
_cell.angle_beta   90.00
_cell.angle_gamma   90.00
#
_symmetry.space_group_name_H-M   'P 1'
#
loop_
_entity.id
_entity.type
_entity.pdbx_description
1 polymer ?
#
loop_
_entity_poly.entity_id
_entity_poly.type
_entity_poly.pdbx_seq_one_letter_code
_entity_poly.pdbx_strand_id
1 'polypeptide(L)'
;MVNPFRATLVLGTPGSGKSYCVINQFIKQQIAKGYALYCYDFKYPDLSTIVYNHLLQNRDKYAGDVRFYVIDFDDPRRSHRCNPINPAFMSDIADAYESAYVILLNLNKTWIQKQGDFFVESPIILLAAIIWYLKIFDGGRYCTFPHAIELLNKPYEDLFTVLMAHEELENYLSPFVDAWKGGAAEQLMGQSAP
;
A
#
# COMPACT_ATOMS: atom_id res chain seq x y z
N MET A 1 -29.71 4.12 2.29
CA MET A 1 -28.97 2.85 2.07
C MET A 1 -29.29 1.91 3.22
N VAL A 2 -29.85 0.74 2.94
CA VAL A 2 -30.31 -0.21 3.96
C VAL A 2 -29.15 -1.14 4.40
N ASN A 3 -28.23 -1.46 3.51
CA ASN A 3 -27.06 -2.29 3.80
C ASN A 3 -25.79 -1.64 3.20
N PRO A 4 -24.98 -0.94 4.01
CA PRO A 4 -23.80 -0.21 3.52
C PRO A 4 -22.63 -1.10 3.14
N PHE A 5 -22.65 -2.39 3.50
CA PHE A 5 -21.55 -3.33 3.26
C PHE A 5 -21.69 -4.15 1.99
N ARG A 6 -22.73 -3.91 1.19
CA ARG A 6 -22.91 -4.57 -0.11
C ARG A 6 -22.34 -3.72 -1.24
N ALA A 7 -21.62 -4.37 -2.15
CA ALA A 7 -21.19 -3.74 -3.39
C ALA A 7 -22.41 -3.31 -4.24
N THR A 8 -22.32 -2.15 -4.86
CA THR A 8 -23.33 -1.63 -5.77
C THR A 8 -22.68 -1.26 -7.09
N LEU A 9 -23.13 -1.88 -8.19
CA LEU A 9 -22.69 -1.54 -9.54
C LEU A 9 -23.72 -0.60 -10.19
N VAL A 10 -23.26 0.56 -10.66
CA VAL A 10 -24.10 1.56 -11.34
C VAL A 10 -23.67 1.66 -12.80
N LEU A 11 -24.53 1.18 -13.70
CA LEU A 11 -24.29 1.21 -15.15
C LEU A 11 -25.14 2.30 -15.81
N GLY A 12 -24.61 2.86 -16.88
CA GLY A 12 -25.29 3.87 -17.69
C GLY A 12 -24.35 4.56 -18.67
N THR A 13 -24.89 5.11 -19.73
CA THR A 13 -24.14 5.86 -20.75
C THR A 13 -23.52 7.16 -20.18
N PRO A 14 -22.50 7.74 -20.84
CA PRO A 14 -22.05 9.10 -20.52
C PRO A 14 -23.22 10.08 -20.51
N GLY A 15 -23.24 11.00 -19.54
CA GLY A 15 -24.33 11.99 -19.42
C GLY A 15 -25.64 11.50 -18.78
N SER A 16 -25.78 10.20 -18.44
CA SER A 16 -27.02 9.65 -17.86
C SER A 16 -27.31 10.08 -16.41
N GLY A 17 -26.53 10.97 -15.82
CA GLY A 17 -26.74 11.46 -14.46
C GLY A 17 -26.26 10.54 -13.34
N LYS A 18 -25.49 9.47 -13.60
CA LYS A 18 -25.02 8.52 -12.59
C LYS A 18 -24.36 9.19 -11.38
N SER A 19 -23.45 10.12 -11.65
CA SER A 19 -22.74 10.82 -10.57
C SER A 19 -23.70 11.65 -9.74
N TYR A 20 -24.56 12.41 -10.37
CA TYR A 20 -25.50 13.30 -9.69
C TYR A 20 -26.58 12.55 -8.91
N CYS A 21 -27.25 11.60 -9.56
CA CYS A 21 -28.41 10.92 -8.98
C CYS A 21 -28.03 9.82 -7.99
N VAL A 22 -26.84 9.18 -8.15
CA VAL A 22 -26.46 8.01 -7.36
C VAL A 22 -25.22 8.27 -6.53
N ILE A 23 -24.08 8.58 -7.15
CA ILE A 23 -22.80 8.67 -6.44
C ILE A 23 -22.82 9.80 -5.40
N ASN A 24 -23.29 10.98 -5.77
CA ASN A 24 -23.39 12.10 -4.82
C ASN A 24 -24.31 11.79 -3.65
N GLN A 25 -25.39 11.04 -3.87
CA GLN A 25 -26.29 10.65 -2.79
C GLN A 25 -25.64 9.61 -1.85
N PHE A 26 -24.82 8.72 -2.38
CA PHE A 26 -24.04 7.79 -1.56
C PHE A 26 -23.01 8.54 -0.72
N ILE A 27 -22.24 9.43 -1.30
CA ILE A 27 -21.26 10.27 -0.59
C ILE A 27 -21.97 11.01 0.56
N LYS A 28 -23.07 11.73 0.26
CA LYS A 28 -23.84 12.48 1.25
C LYS A 28 -24.31 11.59 2.40
N GLN A 29 -24.89 10.43 2.09
CA GLN A 29 -25.42 9.51 3.11
C GLN A 29 -24.32 8.88 3.98
N GLN A 30 -23.19 8.49 3.40
CA GLN A 30 -22.10 7.87 4.14
C GLN A 30 -21.45 8.88 5.11
N ILE A 31 -21.21 10.10 4.64
CA ILE A 31 -20.62 11.16 5.47
C ILE A 31 -21.58 11.57 6.59
N ALA A 32 -22.87 11.71 6.28
CA ALA A 32 -23.88 12.05 7.30
C ALA A 32 -24.05 10.98 8.40
N LYS A 33 -23.60 9.75 8.14
CA LYS A 33 -23.56 8.64 9.10
C LYS A 33 -22.24 8.51 9.85
N GLY A 34 -21.25 9.37 9.57
CA GLY A 34 -19.93 9.32 10.19
C GLY A 34 -19.03 8.18 9.71
N TYR A 35 -19.28 7.63 8.52
CA TYR A 35 -18.44 6.57 7.98
C TYR A 35 -17.17 7.11 7.30
N ALA A 36 -16.07 6.37 7.44
CA ALA A 36 -14.87 6.59 6.62
C ALA A 36 -15.18 6.30 5.15
N LEU A 37 -14.60 7.11 4.26
CA LEU A 37 -14.85 7.03 2.82
C LEU A 37 -13.54 7.10 2.06
N TYR A 38 -13.35 6.19 1.10
CA TYR A 38 -12.39 6.32 0.02
C TYR A 38 -13.14 6.67 -1.27
N CYS A 39 -12.70 7.72 -1.97
CA CYS A 39 -13.33 8.18 -3.21
C CYS A 39 -12.28 8.26 -4.32
N TYR A 40 -12.44 7.46 -5.37
CA TYR A 40 -11.65 7.60 -6.59
C TYR A 40 -12.34 8.61 -7.52
N ASP A 41 -11.72 9.78 -7.66
CA ASP A 41 -12.25 10.90 -8.43
C ASP A 41 -11.54 11.02 -9.78
N PHE A 42 -12.07 10.31 -10.78
CA PHE A 42 -11.51 10.31 -12.13
C PHE A 42 -11.54 11.68 -12.81
N LYS A 43 -12.50 12.53 -12.42
CA LYS A 43 -12.66 13.91 -12.93
C LYS A 43 -12.33 14.93 -11.85
N TYR A 44 -11.22 14.72 -11.15
CA TYR A 44 -10.80 15.63 -10.10
C TYR A 44 -10.90 17.10 -10.55
N PRO A 45 -11.49 18.01 -9.73
CA PRO A 45 -11.88 17.82 -8.32
C PRO A 45 -13.40 17.64 -8.09
N ASP A 46 -14.16 17.09 -9.02
CA ASP A 46 -15.64 17.06 -8.98
C ASP A 46 -16.17 16.36 -7.71
N LEU A 47 -15.84 15.07 -7.51
CA LEU A 47 -16.31 14.32 -6.34
C LEU A 47 -15.60 14.75 -5.07
N SER A 48 -14.31 15.06 -5.14
CA SER A 48 -13.50 15.49 -4.01
C SER A 48 -14.05 16.75 -3.36
N THR A 49 -14.51 17.72 -4.16
CA THR A 49 -15.18 18.92 -3.66
C THR A 49 -16.49 18.61 -2.95
N ILE A 50 -17.27 17.66 -3.47
CA ILE A 50 -18.54 17.23 -2.86
C ILE A 50 -18.28 16.54 -1.52
N VAL A 51 -17.31 15.61 -1.49
CA VAL A 51 -16.88 14.91 -0.25
C VAL A 51 -16.45 15.92 0.81
N TYR A 52 -15.58 16.87 0.45
CA TYR A 52 -15.06 17.85 1.38
C TYR A 52 -16.17 18.75 1.96
N ASN A 53 -17.06 19.26 1.11
CA ASN A 53 -18.16 20.12 1.55
C ASN A 53 -19.13 19.37 2.49
N HIS A 54 -19.47 18.13 2.18
CA HIS A 54 -20.31 17.32 3.07
C HIS A 54 -19.59 16.96 4.38
N LEU A 55 -18.27 16.73 4.35
CA LEU A 55 -17.50 16.50 5.55
C LEU A 55 -17.50 17.72 6.47
N LEU A 56 -17.31 18.92 5.94
CA LEU A 56 -17.38 20.15 6.73
C LEU A 56 -18.74 20.35 7.41
N GLN A 57 -19.82 19.98 6.75
CA GLN A 57 -21.19 20.09 7.27
C GLN A 57 -21.54 19.03 8.33
N ASN A 58 -20.79 17.93 8.38
CA ASN A 58 -21.10 16.78 9.24
C ASN A 58 -19.93 16.38 10.15
N ARG A 59 -19.01 17.29 10.47
CA ARG A 59 -17.86 17.01 11.34
C ARG A 59 -18.26 16.50 12.71
N ASP A 60 -19.40 16.94 13.23
CA ASP A 60 -20.00 16.53 14.50
C ASP A 60 -20.44 15.05 14.55
N LYS A 61 -20.54 14.38 13.40
CA LYS A 61 -20.91 12.96 13.30
C LYS A 61 -19.74 12.01 13.57
N TYR A 62 -18.52 12.55 13.64
CA TYR A 62 -17.30 11.77 13.82
C TYR A 62 -16.82 11.87 15.27
N ALA A 63 -16.49 10.74 15.88
CA ALA A 63 -16.09 10.65 17.30
C ALA A 63 -14.71 11.24 17.62
N GLY A 64 -14.00 11.80 16.65
CA GLY A 64 -12.66 12.35 16.84
C GLY A 64 -12.26 13.31 15.73
N ASP A 65 -10.96 13.59 15.64
CA ASP A 65 -10.41 14.45 14.60
C ASP A 65 -10.48 13.76 13.24
N VAL A 66 -11.53 14.08 12.47
CA VAL A 66 -11.70 13.57 11.11
C VAL A 66 -10.77 14.31 10.16
N ARG A 67 -10.01 13.56 9.36
CA ARG A 67 -9.04 14.09 8.41
C ARG A 67 -9.50 13.83 6.98
N PHE A 68 -9.21 14.79 6.12
CA PHE A 68 -9.45 14.69 4.69
C PHE A 68 -8.12 14.69 3.96
N TYR A 69 -7.88 13.64 3.18
CA TYR A 69 -6.66 13.48 2.39
C TYR A 69 -7.01 13.47 0.91
N VAL A 70 -6.18 14.15 0.14
CA VAL A 70 -6.21 14.12 -1.33
C VAL A 70 -4.87 13.60 -1.81
N ILE A 71 -4.88 12.59 -2.67
CA ILE A 71 -3.70 12.11 -3.38
C ILE A 71 -3.93 12.44 -4.84
N ASP A 72 -3.17 13.41 -5.33
CA ASP A 72 -3.25 13.91 -6.69
C ASP A 72 -1.91 13.62 -7.39
N PHE A 73 -1.94 12.75 -8.40
CA PHE A 73 -0.74 12.38 -9.16
C PHE A 73 -0.42 13.39 -10.27
N ASP A 74 -1.38 14.21 -10.68
CA ASP A 74 -1.19 15.21 -11.73
C ASP A 74 -0.56 16.49 -11.17
N ASP A 75 -0.89 16.87 -9.92
CA ASP A 75 -0.23 17.99 -9.23
C ASP A 75 0.27 17.59 -7.82
N PRO A 76 1.49 17.03 -7.72
CA PRO A 76 2.07 16.62 -6.44
C PRO A 76 2.22 17.74 -5.40
N ARG A 77 2.20 19.02 -5.83
CA ARG A 77 2.28 20.18 -4.92
C ARG A 77 0.98 20.37 -4.13
N ARG A 78 -0.13 19.88 -4.67
CA ARG A 78 -1.48 19.95 -4.06
C ARG A 78 -1.90 18.63 -3.44
N SER A 79 -1.06 17.61 -3.54
CA SER A 79 -1.28 16.28 -3.01
C SER A 79 -0.75 16.16 -1.57
N HIS A 80 -1.51 15.48 -0.72
CA HIS A 80 -0.99 15.03 0.56
C HIS A 80 0.04 13.93 0.35
N ARG A 81 1.05 13.91 1.21
CA ARG A 81 2.05 12.84 1.22
C ARG A 81 1.56 11.69 2.11
N CYS A 82 1.67 10.48 1.61
CA CYS A 82 1.44 9.28 2.41
C CYS A 82 2.69 8.39 2.38
N ASN A 83 2.91 7.70 3.49
CA ASN A 83 3.92 6.65 3.57
C ASN A 83 3.20 5.31 3.50
N PRO A 84 3.30 4.53 2.40
CA PRO A 84 2.59 3.26 2.26
C PRO A 84 3.09 2.19 3.23
N ILE A 85 4.30 2.35 3.77
CA ILE A 85 4.92 1.46 4.76
C ILE A 85 5.10 2.18 6.12
N ASN A 86 4.08 2.89 6.57
CA ASN A 86 4.15 3.61 7.84
C ASN A 86 4.27 2.65 9.02
N PRO A 87 5.36 2.71 9.82
CA PRO A 87 5.62 1.78 10.91
C PRO A 87 4.56 1.79 12.01
N ALA A 88 3.78 2.86 12.14
CA ALA A 88 2.70 2.97 13.12
C ALA A 88 1.53 2.01 12.86
N PHE A 89 1.40 1.50 11.64
CA PHE A 89 0.33 0.57 11.24
C PHE A 89 0.80 -0.88 11.13
N MET A 90 2.02 -1.17 11.53
CA MET A 90 2.59 -2.52 11.51
C MET A 90 2.75 -3.03 12.93
N SER A 91 2.13 -4.14 13.27
CA SER A 91 2.22 -4.82 14.57
C SER A 91 3.21 -5.99 14.55
N ASP A 92 3.29 -6.70 13.42
CA ASP A 92 4.19 -7.84 13.23
C ASP A 92 4.74 -7.88 11.78
N ILE A 93 5.59 -8.87 11.49
CA ILE A 93 6.22 -9.04 10.18
C ILE A 93 5.21 -9.37 9.07
N ALA A 94 4.03 -9.92 9.41
CA ALA A 94 3.00 -10.22 8.42
C ALA A 94 2.43 -8.93 7.81
N ASP A 95 2.34 -7.84 8.58
CA ASP A 95 1.91 -6.53 8.06
C ASP A 95 2.93 -5.98 7.04
N ALA A 96 4.23 -6.21 7.30
CA ALA A 96 5.29 -5.85 6.35
C ALA A 96 5.22 -6.72 5.07
N TYR A 97 4.94 -8.02 5.23
CA TYR A 97 4.73 -8.93 4.09
C TYR A 97 3.53 -8.48 3.24
N GLU A 98 2.39 -8.16 3.86
CA GLU A 98 1.21 -7.71 3.14
C GLU A 98 1.46 -6.40 2.38
N SER A 99 2.21 -5.48 2.98
CA SER A 99 2.62 -4.24 2.33
C SER A 99 3.51 -4.51 1.11
N ALA A 100 4.53 -5.38 1.26
CA ALA A 100 5.41 -5.78 0.16
C ALA A 100 4.64 -6.48 -0.96
N TYR A 101 3.76 -7.41 -0.60
CA TYR A 101 2.88 -8.15 -1.50
C TYR A 101 2.04 -7.21 -2.36
N VAL A 102 1.32 -6.29 -1.73
CA VAL A 102 0.47 -5.30 -2.43
C VAL A 102 1.30 -4.42 -3.37
N ILE A 103 2.46 -3.94 -2.92
CA ILE A 103 3.34 -3.09 -3.74
C ILE A 103 3.82 -3.85 -4.97
N LEU A 104 4.39 -5.04 -4.81
CA LEU A 104 5.01 -5.79 -5.90
C LEU A 104 3.98 -6.34 -6.89
N LEU A 105 2.82 -6.82 -6.43
CA LEU A 105 1.76 -7.27 -7.33
C LEU A 105 1.13 -6.13 -8.14
N ASN A 106 1.09 -4.92 -7.59
CA ASN A 106 0.64 -3.75 -8.36
C ASN A 106 1.67 -3.30 -9.39
N LEU A 107 2.96 -3.49 -9.13
CA LEU A 107 4.02 -3.22 -10.11
C LEU A 107 4.02 -4.26 -11.24
N ASN A 108 3.76 -5.52 -10.93
CA ASN A 108 3.70 -6.60 -11.93
C ASN A 108 2.44 -7.44 -11.79
N LYS A 109 1.39 -7.06 -12.52
CA LYS A 109 0.08 -7.74 -12.48
C LYS A 109 0.12 -9.20 -12.95
N THR A 110 1.13 -9.62 -13.72
CA THR A 110 1.25 -11.02 -14.15
C THR A 110 1.57 -11.95 -12.99
N TRP A 111 2.12 -11.44 -11.91
CA TRP A 111 2.44 -12.20 -10.71
C TRP A 111 1.19 -12.67 -9.96
N ILE A 112 0.05 -11.98 -10.13
CA ILE A 112 -1.22 -12.37 -9.53
C ILE A 112 -1.63 -13.80 -9.95
N GLN A 113 -1.30 -14.20 -11.19
CA GLN A 113 -1.61 -15.55 -11.71
C GLN A 113 -0.58 -16.61 -11.31
N LYS A 114 0.55 -16.20 -10.72
CA LYS A 114 1.68 -17.05 -10.34
C LYS A 114 1.92 -17.08 -8.83
N GLN A 115 0.87 -16.84 -8.03
CA GLN A 115 0.96 -16.91 -6.58
C GLN A 115 1.42 -18.30 -6.14
N GLY A 116 2.35 -18.36 -5.18
CA GLY A 116 2.99 -19.59 -4.73
C GLY A 116 4.19 -20.04 -5.55
N ASP A 117 4.53 -19.33 -6.65
CA ASP A 117 5.77 -19.54 -7.36
C ASP A 117 6.94 -18.94 -6.56
N PHE A 118 8.03 -19.69 -6.43
CA PHE A 118 9.23 -19.26 -5.71
C PHE A 118 9.76 -17.91 -6.22
N PHE A 119 9.74 -17.66 -7.52
CA PHE A 119 10.22 -16.42 -8.13
C PHE A 119 9.31 -15.21 -7.89
N VAL A 120 8.07 -15.44 -7.48
CA VAL A 120 7.14 -14.39 -7.07
C VAL A 120 7.24 -14.13 -5.57
N GLU A 121 7.27 -15.21 -4.78
CA GLU A 121 7.31 -15.12 -3.32
C GLU A 121 8.65 -14.56 -2.82
N SER A 122 9.73 -14.90 -3.49
CA SER A 122 11.08 -14.50 -3.09
C SER A 122 11.28 -12.99 -2.96
N PRO A 123 11.00 -12.18 -3.98
CA PRO A 123 11.12 -10.71 -3.87
C PRO A 123 10.17 -10.12 -2.83
N ILE A 124 9.01 -10.73 -2.62
CA ILE A 124 8.03 -10.27 -1.62
C ILE A 124 8.62 -10.44 -0.21
N ILE A 125 9.17 -11.63 0.06
CA ILE A 125 9.80 -11.93 1.36
C ILE A 125 11.00 -11.01 1.62
N LEU A 126 11.86 -10.79 0.63
CA LEU A 126 13.00 -9.89 0.75
C LEU A 126 12.56 -8.45 1.05
N LEU A 127 11.60 -7.94 0.30
CA LEU A 127 11.07 -6.59 0.54
C LEU A 127 10.38 -6.48 1.90
N ALA A 128 9.63 -7.51 2.32
CA ALA A 128 9.01 -7.57 3.63
C ALA A 128 10.05 -7.53 4.76
N ALA A 129 11.14 -8.29 4.62
CA ALA A 129 12.25 -8.28 5.57
C ALA A 129 12.91 -6.89 5.67
N ILE A 130 13.11 -6.21 4.55
CA ILE A 130 13.65 -4.85 4.52
C ILE A 130 12.70 -3.87 5.20
N ILE A 131 11.40 -3.94 4.90
CA ILE A 131 10.39 -3.08 5.52
C ILE A 131 10.36 -3.31 7.03
N TRP A 132 10.38 -4.57 7.47
CA TRP A 132 10.39 -4.91 8.89
C TRP A 132 11.68 -4.46 9.59
N TYR A 133 12.84 -4.64 8.96
CA TYR A 133 14.10 -4.09 9.45
C TYR A 133 14.02 -2.58 9.67
N LEU A 134 13.54 -1.83 8.67
CA LEU A 134 13.39 -0.39 8.76
C LEU A 134 12.38 0.04 9.85
N LYS A 135 11.39 -0.79 10.15
CA LYS A 135 10.44 -0.55 11.24
C LYS A 135 11.11 -0.67 12.60
N ILE A 136 11.92 -1.72 12.82
CA ILE A 136 12.58 -1.94 14.13
C ILE A 136 13.82 -1.07 14.31
N PHE A 137 14.46 -0.66 13.22
CA PHE A 137 15.65 0.19 13.25
C PHE A 137 15.28 1.63 13.65
N ASP A 138 15.96 2.15 14.64
CA ASP A 138 15.81 3.55 15.15
C ASP A 138 14.33 3.97 15.35
N GLY A 139 13.53 3.07 15.91
CA GLY A 139 12.10 3.34 16.17
C GLY A 139 11.25 3.58 14.94
N GLY A 140 11.67 3.09 13.77
CA GLY A 140 10.96 3.22 12.51
C GLY A 140 11.15 4.56 11.79
N ARG A 141 12.10 5.39 12.24
CA ARG A 141 12.37 6.71 11.65
C ARG A 141 12.64 6.65 10.15
N TYR A 142 13.31 5.60 9.69
CA TYR A 142 13.68 5.39 8.29
C TYR A 142 12.72 4.44 7.55
N CYS A 143 11.62 4.02 8.17
CA CYS A 143 10.65 3.15 7.53
C CYS A 143 9.83 3.92 6.50
N THR A 144 10.46 4.22 5.37
CA THR A 144 9.87 4.89 4.21
C THR A 144 10.29 4.18 2.93
N PHE A 145 9.45 4.27 1.90
CA PHE A 145 9.71 3.57 0.64
C PHE A 145 11.05 3.95 -0.04
N PRO A 146 11.49 5.23 -0.06
CA PRO A 146 12.82 5.56 -0.58
C PRO A 146 13.96 4.82 0.14
N HIS A 147 13.92 4.71 1.48
CA HIS A 147 14.95 3.98 2.21
C HIS A 147 14.91 2.48 1.94
N ALA A 148 13.72 1.90 1.74
CA ALA A 148 13.60 0.50 1.34
C ALA A 148 14.25 0.26 -0.03
N ILE A 149 14.04 1.15 -1.00
CA ILE A 149 14.70 1.08 -2.30
C ILE A 149 16.22 1.24 -2.19
N GLU A 150 16.69 2.13 -1.33
CA GLU A 150 18.13 2.31 -1.10
C GLU A 150 18.79 1.04 -0.53
N LEU A 151 18.12 0.35 0.38
CA LEU A 151 18.61 -0.93 0.89
C LEU A 151 18.59 -2.03 -0.19
N LEU A 152 17.54 -2.10 -1.00
CA LEU A 152 17.46 -3.05 -2.12
C LEU A 152 18.60 -2.88 -3.15
N ASN A 153 19.12 -1.66 -3.30
CA ASN A 153 20.22 -1.36 -4.21
C ASN A 153 21.61 -1.67 -3.62
N LYS A 154 21.70 -2.16 -2.38
CA LYS A 154 22.97 -2.58 -1.79
C LYS A 154 23.37 -3.96 -2.30
N PRO A 155 24.70 -4.27 -2.33
CA PRO A 155 25.14 -5.63 -2.57
C PRO A 155 24.50 -6.59 -1.58
N TYR A 156 24.11 -7.77 -2.06
CA TYR A 156 23.43 -8.77 -1.21
C TYR A 156 24.26 -9.19 0.00
N GLU A 157 25.59 -9.22 -0.12
CA GLU A 157 26.50 -9.51 1.01
C GLU A 157 26.32 -8.53 2.16
N ASP A 158 26.28 -7.24 1.84
CA ASP A 158 26.07 -6.18 2.83
C ASP A 158 24.63 -6.21 3.39
N LEU A 159 23.66 -6.36 2.50
CA LEU A 159 22.24 -6.38 2.85
C LEU A 159 21.91 -7.54 3.81
N PHE A 160 22.32 -8.77 3.46
CA PHE A 160 22.05 -9.93 4.31
C PHE A 160 22.82 -9.87 5.62
N THR A 161 24.04 -9.34 5.63
CA THR A 161 24.80 -9.15 6.87
C THR A 161 24.03 -8.25 7.85
N VAL A 162 23.41 -7.18 7.35
CA VAL A 162 22.62 -6.26 8.18
C VAL A 162 21.29 -6.88 8.62
N LEU A 163 20.57 -7.52 7.71
CA LEU A 163 19.26 -8.10 8.01
C LEU A 163 19.36 -9.29 8.96
N MET A 164 20.34 -10.17 8.78
CA MET A 164 20.55 -11.36 9.61
C MET A 164 21.13 -11.06 11.00
N ALA A 165 21.56 -9.84 11.27
CA ALA A 165 21.92 -9.43 12.63
C ALA A 165 20.72 -9.38 13.59
N HIS A 166 19.49 -9.49 13.08
CA HIS A 166 18.26 -9.55 13.86
C HIS A 166 17.65 -10.96 13.80
N GLU A 167 17.49 -11.59 14.93
CA GLU A 167 17.03 -12.99 15.08
C GLU A 167 15.68 -13.26 14.36
N GLU A 168 14.75 -12.33 14.43
CA GLU A 168 13.44 -12.45 13.74
C GLU A 168 13.60 -12.53 12.22
N LEU A 169 14.55 -11.78 11.65
CA LEU A 169 14.81 -11.74 10.22
C LEU A 169 15.70 -12.89 9.77
N GLU A 170 16.60 -13.38 10.61
CA GLU A 170 17.43 -14.53 10.31
C GLU A 170 16.59 -15.76 9.96
N ASN A 171 15.62 -16.08 10.81
CA ASN A 171 14.69 -17.19 10.58
C ASN A 171 13.83 -16.99 9.31
N TYR A 172 13.45 -15.75 9.04
CA TYR A 172 12.60 -15.41 7.90
C TYR A 172 13.35 -15.47 6.55
N LEU A 173 14.65 -15.14 6.57
CA LEU A 173 15.49 -15.06 5.37
C LEU A 173 16.37 -16.29 5.15
N SER A 174 16.47 -17.23 6.10
CA SER A 174 17.37 -18.39 5.99
C SER A 174 17.21 -19.15 4.66
N PRO A 175 16.00 -19.44 4.13
CA PRO A 175 15.85 -20.12 2.85
C PRO A 175 16.47 -19.36 1.67
N PHE A 176 16.50 -18.03 1.74
CA PHE A 176 17.10 -17.16 0.73
C PHE A 176 18.61 -17.18 0.78
N VAL A 177 19.12 -17.03 1.98
CA VAL A 177 20.57 -17.00 2.22
C VAL A 177 21.21 -18.33 1.85
N ASP A 178 20.52 -19.43 2.12
CA ASP A 178 20.96 -20.76 1.73
C ASP A 178 20.96 -20.95 0.20
N ALA A 179 19.92 -20.48 -0.49
CA ALA A 179 19.86 -20.49 -1.94
C ALA A 179 20.95 -19.60 -2.56
N TRP A 180 21.21 -18.43 -1.97
CA TRP A 180 22.24 -17.52 -2.43
C TRP A 180 23.65 -18.09 -2.23
N LYS A 181 23.95 -18.64 -1.06
CA LYS A 181 25.23 -19.31 -0.75
C LYS A 181 25.45 -20.57 -1.59
N GLY A 182 24.37 -21.27 -1.95
CA GLY A 182 24.41 -22.49 -2.76
C GLY A 182 24.65 -22.28 -4.27
N GLY A 183 24.93 -21.04 -4.72
CA GLY A 183 25.21 -20.73 -6.13
C GLY A 183 23.95 -20.56 -7.00
N ALA A 184 22.75 -20.64 -6.44
CA ALA A 184 21.50 -20.32 -7.13
C ALA A 184 21.32 -18.79 -7.36
N ALA A 185 22.25 -17.98 -6.84
CA ALA A 185 22.26 -16.53 -7.00
C ALA A 185 22.24 -16.08 -8.47
N GLU A 186 22.93 -16.77 -9.37
CA GLU A 186 22.90 -16.47 -10.80
C GLU A 186 21.51 -16.72 -11.42
N GLN A 187 20.78 -17.72 -10.93
CA GLN A 187 19.41 -17.98 -11.39
C GLN A 187 18.42 -16.96 -10.83
N LEU A 188 18.63 -16.46 -9.61
CA LEU A 188 17.84 -15.38 -9.02
C LEU A 188 18.09 -14.03 -9.70
N MET A 189 19.35 -13.75 -10.12
CA MET A 189 19.69 -12.50 -10.80
C MET A 189 19.43 -12.53 -12.31
N GLY A 190 19.55 -13.68 -12.96
CA GLY A 190 19.39 -13.82 -14.42
C GLY A 190 17.96 -13.59 -14.93
N GLN A 191 16.96 -13.53 -14.06
CA GLN A 191 15.57 -13.27 -14.43
C GLN A 191 15.07 -11.87 -14.00
N SER A 192 15.87 -11.07 -13.32
CA SER A 192 15.54 -9.70 -12.94
C SER A 192 16.20 -8.62 -13.82
N ALA A 193 16.88 -9.00 -14.86
CA ALA A 193 17.34 -8.06 -15.88
C ALA A 193 16.20 -7.76 -16.88
N PRO A 194 15.97 -6.48 -17.24
CA PRO A 194 14.93 -6.06 -18.15
C PRO A 194 15.10 -6.59 -19.56
#